data_fe1236dc0fc21bb52ae8533ea8721d5a
#
_entry.id   fe1236dc0fc21bb52ae8533ea8721d5a
#
_cell.length_a   1.000
_cell.length_b   1.000
_cell.length_c   1.000
_cell.angle_alpha   90.00
_cell.angle_beta   90.00
_cell.angle_gamma   90.00
#
_symmetry.space_group_name_H-M   'P 1'
#
loop_
_entity.id
_entity.type
_entity.pdbx_description
1 polymer ?
#
loop_
_entity_poly.entity_id
_entity_poly.type
_entity_poly.pdbx_seq_one_letter_code
_entity_poly.pdbx_strand_id
1 'polypeptide(L)'
;MDDPLGTAGTAPTTPLEALQVMASSDVMLTSSLRHVEMYTMRGLLTLLWHEPPDDVPKQPGALVLCGGAMGGLLGPGDALYHRLGVEWSARGVPVLRVSYRKPNDLDACRVDLAAAVQLAIGGAMADRVVLMGHSFGGAVAVGVGVGLREMVGGVVTFATQSAGCELAGGLQGLPFLLFHGERDEILPIQASEMVQMIAGGGELVRLPGDGHLLAKSDDVIWERLEEFLAPLVLDTAAGA
;
A
#
# COMPACT_ATOMS: atom_id res chain seq x y z
N MET A 1 51.07 -8.86 2.68
CA MET A 1 50.51 -8.07 3.79
C MET A 1 49.03 -7.90 3.43
N ASP A 2 48.27 -8.92 3.82
CA ASP A 2 46.86 -9.12 3.41
C ASP A 2 45.99 -8.14 4.23
N ASP A 3 45.06 -7.48 3.53
CA ASP A 3 44.08 -6.56 4.12
C ASP A 3 43.00 -7.36 4.87
N PRO A 4 42.82 -7.22 6.20
CA PRO A 4 41.92 -8.07 6.97
C PRO A 4 40.49 -7.48 7.13
N LEU A 5 40.04 -6.56 6.27
CA LEU A 5 38.72 -5.92 6.38
C LEU A 5 37.82 -6.08 5.15
N GLY A 6 38.00 -7.14 4.39
CA GLY A 6 37.12 -7.49 3.28
C GLY A 6 35.83 -8.18 3.71
N THR A 7 35.00 -7.59 4.56
CA THR A 7 33.58 -7.96 4.64
C THR A 7 32.84 -7.25 3.52
N ALA A 8 32.91 -7.81 2.32
CA ALA A 8 31.93 -7.53 1.30
C ALA A 8 30.56 -8.00 1.86
N GLY A 9 29.83 -7.08 2.49
CA GLY A 9 28.45 -7.32 2.87
C GLY A 9 27.69 -7.75 1.61
N THR A 10 27.14 -8.95 1.61
CA THR A 10 26.25 -9.39 0.54
C THR A 10 25.13 -8.37 0.42
N ALA A 11 24.80 -7.97 -0.82
CA ALA A 11 23.66 -7.08 -1.05
C ALA A 11 22.42 -7.72 -0.41
N PRO A 12 21.50 -6.91 0.19
CA PRO A 12 20.28 -7.45 0.80
C PRO A 12 19.47 -8.22 -0.24
N THR A 13 19.05 -9.42 0.12
CA THR A 13 18.31 -10.31 -0.79
C THR A 13 16.81 -10.06 -0.73
N THR A 14 16.32 -9.45 0.35
CA THR A 14 14.89 -9.16 0.56
C THR A 14 14.65 -7.71 0.99
N PRO A 15 13.42 -7.17 0.79
CA PRO A 15 13.07 -5.83 1.26
C PRO A 15 13.23 -5.64 2.78
N LEU A 16 12.91 -6.65 3.60
CA LEU A 16 13.11 -6.59 5.05
C LEU A 16 14.58 -6.51 5.45
N GLU A 17 15.45 -7.28 4.78
CA GLU A 17 16.89 -7.20 5.00
C GLU A 17 17.44 -5.82 4.61
N ALA A 18 16.90 -5.22 3.55
CA ALA A 18 17.26 -3.88 3.09
C ALA A 18 16.94 -2.78 4.12
N LEU A 19 15.99 -2.99 5.03
CA LEU A 19 15.69 -2.08 6.13
C LEU A 19 16.83 -1.99 7.14
N GLN A 20 17.61 -3.06 7.34
CA GLN A 20 18.63 -3.17 8.37
C GLN A 20 18.07 -2.82 9.77
N VAL A 21 17.01 -3.53 10.16
CA VAL A 21 16.33 -3.31 11.45
C VAL A 21 17.27 -3.62 12.60
N MET A 22 17.49 -2.66 13.49
CA MET A 22 18.33 -2.79 14.69
C MET A 22 17.53 -3.26 15.90
N ALA A 23 16.29 -2.81 16.00
CA ALA A 23 15.35 -3.17 17.05
C ALA A 23 13.92 -3.04 16.54
N SER A 24 13.01 -3.77 17.14
CA SER A 24 11.58 -3.65 16.87
C SER A 24 10.78 -3.58 18.17
N SER A 25 9.66 -2.87 18.11
CA SER A 25 8.63 -2.84 19.13
C SER A 25 7.33 -3.32 18.51
N ASP A 26 6.59 -4.16 19.23
CA ASP A 26 5.35 -4.75 18.79
C ASP A 26 4.35 -4.73 19.94
N VAL A 27 3.27 -3.95 19.81
CA VAL A 27 2.30 -3.71 20.89
C VAL A 27 0.88 -3.81 20.35
N MET A 28 0.04 -4.63 20.98
CA MET A 28 -1.39 -4.64 20.73
C MET A 28 -2.04 -3.39 21.33
N LEU A 29 -2.61 -2.53 20.47
CA LEU A 29 -3.37 -1.34 20.89
C LEU A 29 -4.82 -1.70 21.26
N THR A 30 -5.39 -2.66 20.52
CA THR A 30 -6.71 -3.26 20.79
C THR A 30 -6.61 -4.75 20.51
N SER A 31 -7.71 -5.49 20.64
CA SER A 31 -7.75 -6.93 20.30
C SER A 31 -7.46 -7.24 18.81
N SER A 32 -7.57 -6.24 17.92
CA SER A 32 -7.40 -6.41 16.48
C SER A 32 -6.47 -5.38 15.84
N LEU A 33 -5.85 -4.49 16.62
CA LEU A 33 -4.93 -3.47 16.09
C LEU A 33 -3.58 -3.58 16.76
N ARG A 34 -2.58 -3.94 15.99
CA ARG A 34 -1.17 -4.03 16.39
C ARG A 34 -0.40 -2.81 15.90
N HIS A 35 0.43 -2.24 16.75
CA HIS A 35 1.39 -1.20 16.42
C HIS A 35 2.78 -1.80 16.38
N VAL A 36 3.41 -1.76 15.22
CA VAL A 36 4.76 -2.28 14.99
C VAL A 36 5.68 -1.14 14.64
N GLU A 37 6.79 -1.02 15.33
CA GLU A 37 7.88 -0.08 15.05
C GLU A 37 9.16 -0.84 14.72
N MET A 38 9.83 -0.44 13.64
CA MET A 38 11.12 -0.97 13.23
C MET A 38 12.14 0.16 13.21
N TYR A 39 13.05 0.11 14.18
CA TYR A 39 14.12 1.09 14.34
C TYR A 39 15.29 0.72 13.43
N THR A 40 15.64 1.62 12.52
CA THR A 40 16.75 1.43 11.57
C THR A 40 17.73 2.59 11.65
N MET A 41 18.92 2.44 11.09
CA MET A 41 19.91 3.56 10.99
C MET A 41 19.38 4.73 10.14
N ARG A 42 18.33 4.52 9.34
CA ARG A 42 17.78 5.51 8.40
C ARG A 42 16.41 6.05 8.79
N GLY A 43 15.98 5.80 10.02
CA GLY A 43 14.69 6.27 10.54
C GLY A 43 13.82 5.15 11.11
N LEU A 44 12.62 5.53 11.51
CA LEU A 44 11.62 4.66 12.11
C LEU A 44 10.55 4.30 11.09
N LEU A 45 10.40 3.01 10.77
CA LEU A 45 9.25 2.51 10.05
C LEU A 45 8.17 2.14 11.04
N THR A 46 6.97 2.71 10.87
CA THR A 46 5.83 2.41 11.73
C THR A 46 4.71 1.76 10.91
N LEU A 47 4.16 0.67 11.43
CA LEU A 47 3.02 0.00 10.84
C LEU A 47 1.87 -0.03 11.86
N LEU A 48 0.65 0.20 11.37
CA LEU A 48 -0.57 -0.17 12.07
C LEU A 48 -1.18 -1.36 11.34
N TRP A 49 -1.19 -2.49 12.01
CA TRP A 49 -1.66 -3.76 11.46
C TRP A 49 -3.00 -4.12 12.06
N HIS A 50 -4.05 -4.09 11.23
CA HIS A 50 -5.35 -4.62 11.59
C HIS A 50 -5.35 -6.13 11.34
N GLU A 51 -5.44 -6.88 12.40
CA GLU A 51 -5.46 -8.35 12.37
C GLU A 51 -6.91 -8.85 12.36
N PRO A 52 -7.22 -9.86 11.54
CA PRO A 52 -8.49 -10.55 11.64
C PRO A 52 -8.70 -11.15 13.04
N PRO A 53 -9.93 -11.12 13.56
CA PRO A 53 -10.26 -11.86 14.79
C PRO A 53 -9.98 -13.36 14.64
N ASP A 54 -9.60 -14.02 15.74
CA ASP A 54 -9.22 -15.44 15.74
C ASP A 54 -10.37 -16.38 15.33
N ASP A 55 -11.62 -15.96 15.55
CA ASP A 55 -12.83 -16.69 15.22
C ASP A 55 -13.34 -16.45 13.80
N VAL A 56 -12.66 -15.58 13.03
CA VAL A 56 -12.98 -15.31 11.62
C VAL A 56 -11.99 -16.03 10.70
N PRO A 57 -12.45 -16.80 9.71
CA PRO A 57 -11.58 -17.46 8.75
C PRO A 57 -10.70 -16.43 8.01
N LYS A 58 -9.39 -16.67 8.03
CA LYS A 58 -8.43 -15.81 7.30
C LYS A 58 -8.65 -15.95 5.80
N GLN A 59 -8.63 -14.81 5.12
CA GLN A 59 -8.74 -14.72 3.67
C GLN A 59 -7.37 -14.80 2.98
N PRO A 60 -7.31 -15.22 1.71
CA PRO A 60 -6.04 -15.38 0.99
C PRO A 60 -5.35 -14.04 0.63
N GLY A 61 -6.08 -12.93 0.63
CA GLY A 61 -5.54 -11.63 0.31
C GLY A 61 -5.26 -10.76 1.54
N ALA A 62 -4.42 -9.73 1.37
CA ALA A 62 -4.19 -8.67 2.35
C ALA A 62 -4.20 -7.29 1.67
N LEU A 63 -4.40 -6.22 2.45
CA LEU A 63 -4.28 -4.84 1.99
C LEU A 63 -3.04 -4.19 2.60
N VAL A 64 -2.27 -3.46 1.79
CA VAL A 64 -1.10 -2.68 2.26
C VAL A 64 -1.24 -1.24 1.76
N LEU A 65 -1.37 -0.31 2.70
CA LEU A 65 -1.81 1.06 2.48
C LEU A 65 -0.71 2.05 2.85
N CYS A 66 -0.45 3.05 2.01
CA CYS A 66 0.58 4.06 2.25
C CYS A 66 0.10 5.48 1.95
N GLY A 67 0.57 6.43 2.76
CA GLY A 67 0.17 7.83 2.69
C GLY A 67 0.91 8.65 1.64
N GLY A 68 0.61 9.95 1.58
CA GLY A 68 1.20 10.92 0.67
C GLY A 68 2.63 11.35 1.03
N ALA A 69 3.07 12.47 0.44
CA ALA A 69 4.44 13.02 0.62
C ALA A 69 4.79 13.40 2.06
N MET A 70 3.80 13.70 2.88
CA MET A 70 4.00 13.97 4.32
C MET A 70 3.90 12.69 5.17
N GLY A 71 3.76 11.50 4.56
CA GLY A 71 3.46 10.25 5.25
C GLY A 71 2.01 10.20 5.74
N GLY A 72 1.82 9.58 6.90
CA GLY A 72 0.51 9.46 7.55
C GLY A 72 -0.14 8.09 7.34
N LEU A 73 -1.08 7.79 8.23
CA LEU A 73 -1.70 6.48 8.36
C LEU A 73 -3.22 6.50 8.09
N LEU A 74 -3.80 7.68 7.86
CA LEU A 74 -5.26 7.83 7.75
C LEU A 74 -5.78 7.70 6.32
N GLY A 75 -4.93 7.99 5.32
CA GLY A 75 -5.34 8.02 3.91
C GLY A 75 -6.15 9.28 3.54
N PRO A 76 -6.76 9.33 2.35
CA PRO A 76 -7.62 10.42 1.94
C PRO A 76 -8.98 10.39 2.65
N GLY A 77 -9.80 11.41 2.41
CA GLY A 77 -11.16 11.51 2.91
C GLY A 77 -11.24 11.52 4.44
N ASP A 78 -12.27 10.86 4.96
CA ASP A 78 -12.50 10.69 6.39
C ASP A 78 -11.80 9.44 6.92
N ALA A 79 -10.48 9.51 7.06
CA ALA A 79 -9.65 8.42 7.57
C ALA A 79 -9.89 7.08 6.84
N LEU A 80 -10.03 7.10 5.52
CA LEU A 80 -10.38 5.95 4.68
C LEU A 80 -9.56 4.69 5.03
N TYR A 81 -8.25 4.84 5.25
CA TYR A 81 -7.38 3.68 5.54
C TYR A 81 -7.68 3.05 6.90
N HIS A 82 -8.10 3.85 7.89
CA HIS A 82 -8.52 3.31 9.17
C HIS A 82 -9.83 2.51 9.03
N ARG A 83 -10.80 3.06 8.32
CA ARG A 83 -12.11 2.41 8.09
C ARG A 83 -11.95 1.12 7.28
N LEU A 84 -11.13 1.12 6.22
CA LEU A 84 -10.77 -0.09 5.49
C LEU A 84 -10.12 -1.13 6.41
N GLY A 85 -9.21 -0.68 7.29
CA GLY A 85 -8.58 -1.55 8.28
C GLY A 85 -9.58 -2.26 9.18
N VAL A 86 -10.54 -1.52 9.72
CA VAL A 86 -11.59 -2.07 10.62
C VAL A 86 -12.52 -3.01 9.86
N GLU A 87 -13.04 -2.59 8.71
CA GLU A 87 -14.02 -3.33 7.94
C GLU A 87 -13.45 -4.65 7.37
N TRP A 88 -12.29 -4.56 6.69
CA TRP A 88 -11.73 -5.72 6.02
C TRP A 88 -11.10 -6.72 7.00
N SER A 89 -10.52 -6.27 8.11
CA SER A 89 -10.04 -7.20 9.14
C SER A 89 -11.18 -7.98 9.78
N ALA A 90 -12.32 -7.37 10.00
CA ALA A 90 -13.52 -8.06 10.49
C ALA A 90 -14.02 -9.15 9.53
N ARG A 91 -13.65 -9.09 8.26
CA ARG A 91 -13.97 -10.08 7.21
C ARG A 91 -12.85 -11.10 6.96
N GLY A 92 -11.82 -11.11 7.79
CA GLY A 92 -10.70 -12.05 7.69
C GLY A 92 -9.52 -11.58 6.82
N VAL A 93 -9.55 -10.35 6.29
CA VAL A 93 -8.49 -9.77 5.46
C VAL A 93 -7.57 -8.89 6.30
N PRO A 94 -6.29 -9.25 6.51
CA PRO A 94 -5.37 -8.40 7.23
C PRO A 94 -5.06 -7.11 6.46
N VAL A 95 -4.94 -5.99 7.19
CA VAL A 95 -4.69 -4.67 6.60
C VAL A 95 -3.53 -3.98 7.30
N LEU A 96 -2.48 -3.64 6.55
CA LEU A 96 -1.30 -2.94 7.03
C LEU A 96 -1.32 -1.49 6.52
N ARG A 97 -1.21 -0.53 7.45
CA ARG A 97 -1.05 0.90 7.16
C ARG A 97 0.40 1.30 7.45
N VAL A 98 1.07 1.89 6.46
CA VAL A 98 2.51 2.16 6.49
C VAL A 98 2.77 3.65 6.69
N SER A 99 3.55 4.00 7.72
CA SER A 99 4.15 5.32 7.89
C SER A 99 5.64 5.22 7.61
N TYR A 100 6.09 5.93 6.58
CA TYR A 100 7.44 5.82 6.05
C TYR A 100 8.53 6.27 7.03
N ARG A 101 9.72 5.67 6.92
CA ARG A 101 10.94 6.11 7.60
C ARG A 101 11.38 7.52 7.16
N LYS A 102 11.21 7.83 5.89
CA LYS A 102 11.61 9.09 5.28
C LYS A 102 10.58 9.50 4.23
N PRO A 103 9.48 10.16 4.64
CA PRO A 103 8.48 10.67 3.72
C PRO A 103 9.09 11.54 2.62
N ASN A 104 8.51 11.50 1.41
CA ASN A 104 8.96 12.22 0.23
C ASN A 104 10.31 11.76 -0.39
N ASP A 105 10.89 10.67 0.12
CA ASP A 105 12.01 9.98 -0.53
C ASP A 105 11.45 8.72 -1.22
N LEU A 106 11.29 8.78 -2.55
CA LEU A 106 10.56 7.76 -3.31
C LEU A 106 11.18 6.36 -3.17
N ASP A 107 12.51 6.27 -3.24
CA ASP A 107 13.22 5.00 -3.16
C ASP A 107 13.17 4.42 -1.75
N ALA A 108 13.35 5.25 -0.72
CA ALA A 108 13.20 4.82 0.67
C ALA A 108 11.77 4.34 0.96
N CYS A 109 10.75 5.07 0.47
CA CYS A 109 9.34 4.71 0.65
C CYS A 109 8.96 3.44 -0.10
N ARG A 110 9.54 3.18 -1.29
CA ARG A 110 9.37 1.90 -2.01
C ARG A 110 9.92 0.72 -1.22
N VAL A 111 11.10 0.87 -0.61
CA VAL A 111 11.67 -0.17 0.27
C VAL A 111 10.77 -0.40 1.48
N ASP A 112 10.25 0.66 2.10
CA ASP A 112 9.35 0.58 3.26
C ASP A 112 8.05 -0.17 2.91
N LEU A 113 7.43 0.17 1.78
CA LEU A 113 6.21 -0.48 1.33
C LEU A 113 6.46 -1.93 0.91
N ALA A 114 7.58 -2.21 0.23
CA ALA A 114 7.98 -3.56 -0.14
C ALA A 114 8.24 -4.46 1.07
N ALA A 115 8.83 -3.92 2.14
CA ALA A 115 9.00 -4.64 3.40
C ALA A 115 7.65 -4.94 4.07
N ALA A 116 6.69 -4.01 4.03
CA ALA A 116 5.33 -4.25 4.52
C ALA A 116 4.61 -5.33 3.70
N VAL A 117 4.80 -5.38 2.37
CA VAL A 117 4.32 -6.49 1.53
C VAL A 117 4.90 -7.83 1.99
N GLN A 118 6.21 -7.89 2.21
CA GLN A 118 6.87 -9.11 2.68
C GLN A 118 6.35 -9.56 4.05
N LEU A 119 6.06 -8.61 4.96
CA LEU A 119 5.43 -8.92 6.26
C LEU A 119 4.00 -9.43 6.10
N ALA A 120 3.21 -8.84 5.20
CA ALA A 120 1.84 -9.28 4.94
C ALA A 120 1.80 -10.71 4.40
N ILE A 121 2.68 -11.06 3.47
CA ILE A 121 2.80 -12.41 2.93
C ILE A 121 3.30 -13.39 4.00
N GLY A 122 4.39 -13.06 4.71
CA GLY A 122 4.99 -13.94 5.72
C GLY A 122 4.22 -14.01 7.03
N GLY A 123 3.87 -12.85 7.60
CA GLY A 123 3.28 -12.74 8.93
C GLY A 123 1.76 -12.98 8.96
N ALA A 124 1.04 -12.50 7.94
CA ALA A 124 -0.40 -12.68 7.82
C ALA A 124 -0.79 -13.96 7.06
N MET A 125 0.18 -14.64 6.46
CA MET A 125 -0.01 -15.82 5.59
C MET A 125 -0.95 -15.53 4.39
N ALA A 126 -0.85 -14.31 3.85
CA ALA A 126 -1.57 -13.94 2.64
C ALA A 126 -0.85 -14.44 1.39
N ASP A 127 -1.58 -14.89 0.37
CA ASP A 127 -1.01 -15.33 -0.90
C ASP A 127 -0.63 -14.11 -1.78
N ARG A 128 -1.43 -13.05 -1.72
CA ARG A 128 -1.26 -11.82 -2.49
C ARG A 128 -1.69 -10.60 -1.68
N VAL A 129 -1.20 -9.43 -2.08
CA VAL A 129 -1.60 -8.15 -1.49
C VAL A 129 -2.22 -7.23 -2.54
N VAL A 130 -3.16 -6.39 -2.13
CA VAL A 130 -3.56 -5.21 -2.90
C VAL A 130 -2.88 -3.98 -2.28
N LEU A 131 -2.16 -3.24 -3.11
CA LEU A 131 -1.47 -2.02 -2.71
C LEU A 131 -2.39 -0.82 -2.90
N MET A 132 -2.38 0.10 -1.92
CA MET A 132 -3.11 1.35 -2.04
C MET A 132 -2.22 2.54 -1.66
N GLY A 133 -2.25 3.60 -2.49
CA GLY A 133 -1.44 4.78 -2.24
C GLY A 133 -2.15 6.09 -2.55
N HIS A 134 -2.00 7.10 -1.68
CA HIS A 134 -2.55 8.44 -1.89
C HIS A 134 -1.46 9.41 -2.34
N SER A 135 -1.73 10.21 -3.37
CA SER A 135 -0.83 11.27 -3.85
C SER A 135 0.55 10.72 -4.24
N PHE A 136 1.61 11.16 -3.59
CA PHE A 136 2.96 10.59 -3.67
C PHE A 136 2.97 9.07 -3.41
N GLY A 137 2.17 8.59 -2.44
CA GLY A 137 2.04 7.15 -2.15
C GLY A 137 1.46 6.35 -3.31
N GLY A 138 0.72 6.98 -4.23
CA GLY A 138 0.28 6.34 -5.47
C GLY A 138 1.47 5.93 -6.33
N ALA A 139 2.48 6.80 -6.49
CA ALA A 139 3.71 6.47 -7.21
C ALA A 139 4.57 5.42 -6.47
N VAL A 140 4.54 5.41 -5.13
CA VAL A 140 5.18 4.35 -4.33
C VAL A 140 4.48 3.01 -4.60
N ALA A 141 3.14 2.95 -4.53
CA ALA A 141 2.35 1.74 -4.76
C ALA A 141 2.53 1.20 -6.19
N VAL A 142 2.52 2.07 -7.20
CA VAL A 142 2.81 1.71 -8.59
C VAL A 142 4.19 1.08 -8.73
N GLY A 143 5.23 1.73 -8.18
CA GLY A 143 6.60 1.24 -8.27
C GLY A 143 6.80 -0.12 -7.59
N VAL A 144 6.22 -0.32 -6.40
CA VAL A 144 6.26 -1.60 -5.68
C VAL A 144 5.42 -2.65 -6.39
N GLY A 145 4.25 -2.28 -6.92
CA GLY A 145 3.40 -3.18 -7.70
C GLY A 145 4.09 -3.75 -8.94
N VAL A 146 4.93 -2.95 -9.59
CA VAL A 146 5.79 -3.40 -10.71
C VAL A 146 6.92 -4.31 -10.21
N GLY A 147 7.62 -3.87 -9.14
CA GLY A 147 8.79 -4.59 -8.62
C GLY A 147 8.47 -5.93 -7.96
N LEU A 148 7.30 -6.06 -7.34
CA LEU A 148 6.85 -7.27 -6.62
C LEU A 148 5.60 -7.89 -7.27
N ARG A 149 5.50 -7.84 -8.59
CA ARG A 149 4.32 -8.24 -9.37
C ARG A 149 3.75 -9.61 -8.98
N GLU A 150 4.62 -10.57 -8.66
CA GLU A 150 4.21 -11.95 -8.28
C GLU A 150 3.47 -12.00 -6.93
N MET A 151 3.71 -11.02 -6.06
CA MET A 151 3.10 -10.90 -4.74
C MET A 151 1.90 -9.96 -4.72
N VAL A 152 1.69 -9.17 -5.80
CA VAL A 152 0.67 -8.13 -5.87
C VAL A 152 -0.50 -8.58 -6.74
N GLY A 153 -1.70 -8.63 -6.16
CA GLY A 153 -2.95 -8.98 -6.82
C GLY A 153 -3.67 -7.79 -7.45
N GLY A 154 -3.32 -6.55 -7.07
CA GLY A 154 -3.93 -5.33 -7.60
C GLY A 154 -3.31 -4.07 -7.01
N VAL A 155 -3.51 -2.94 -7.67
CA VAL A 155 -3.05 -1.62 -7.22
C VAL A 155 -4.21 -0.64 -7.24
N VAL A 156 -4.34 0.19 -6.20
CA VAL A 156 -5.29 1.30 -6.12
C VAL A 156 -4.51 2.59 -5.85
N THR A 157 -4.84 3.65 -6.57
CA THR A 157 -4.27 4.98 -6.32
C THR A 157 -5.35 6.03 -6.11
N PHE A 158 -5.08 6.98 -5.21
CA PHE A 158 -5.95 8.09 -4.90
C PHE A 158 -5.22 9.40 -5.19
N ALA A 159 -5.73 10.22 -6.10
CA ALA A 159 -5.14 11.51 -6.50
C ALA A 159 -3.62 11.40 -6.76
N THR A 160 -3.20 10.38 -7.54
CA THR A 160 -1.77 10.05 -7.69
C THR A 160 -1.01 11.08 -8.51
N GLN A 161 0.25 11.31 -8.14
CA GLN A 161 1.19 12.00 -9.01
C GLN A 161 1.67 11.09 -10.14
N SER A 162 2.09 11.67 -11.26
CA SER A 162 2.69 10.93 -12.39
C SER A 162 4.21 10.74 -12.24
N ALA A 163 4.88 11.68 -11.58
CA ALA A 163 6.32 11.57 -11.30
C ALA A 163 6.61 10.33 -10.44
N GLY A 164 7.53 9.49 -10.88
CA GLY A 164 7.84 8.20 -10.26
C GLY A 164 6.96 7.04 -10.73
N CYS A 165 6.05 7.27 -11.69
CA CYS A 165 5.22 6.23 -12.32
C CYS A 165 5.69 5.84 -13.73
N GLU A 166 6.91 6.21 -14.13
CA GLU A 166 7.45 5.98 -15.49
C GLU A 166 7.48 4.49 -15.86
N LEU A 167 7.55 3.61 -14.85
CA LEU A 167 7.54 2.15 -15.03
C LEU A 167 6.13 1.53 -14.92
N ALA A 168 5.07 2.31 -14.85
CA ALA A 168 3.69 1.82 -14.69
C ALA A 168 3.27 0.81 -15.77
N GLY A 169 3.92 0.81 -16.95
CA GLY A 169 3.72 -0.21 -17.99
C GLY A 169 3.93 -1.65 -17.50
N GLY A 170 4.72 -1.85 -16.44
CA GLY A 170 4.88 -3.13 -15.77
C GLY A 170 3.62 -3.63 -15.03
N LEU A 171 2.59 -2.79 -14.86
CA LEU A 171 1.28 -3.19 -14.31
C LEU A 171 0.34 -3.78 -15.35
N GLN A 172 0.68 -3.77 -16.65
CA GLN A 172 -0.21 -4.25 -17.70
C GLN A 172 -0.74 -5.67 -17.39
N GLY A 173 -2.08 -5.81 -17.39
CA GLY A 173 -2.76 -7.06 -17.05
C GLY A 173 -2.94 -7.31 -15.55
N LEU A 174 -2.43 -6.45 -14.67
CA LEU A 174 -2.76 -6.45 -13.25
C LEU A 174 -4.01 -5.57 -13.01
N PRO A 175 -4.97 -5.98 -12.15
CA PRO A 175 -6.06 -5.12 -11.72
C PRO A 175 -5.54 -3.77 -11.21
N PHE A 176 -6.01 -2.67 -11.81
CA PHE A 176 -5.56 -1.32 -11.48
C PHE A 176 -6.73 -0.34 -11.43
N LEU A 177 -6.94 0.29 -10.27
CA LEU A 177 -8.01 1.24 -10.02
C LEU A 177 -7.42 2.59 -9.58
N LEU A 178 -7.88 3.67 -10.21
CA LEU A 178 -7.43 5.02 -9.89
C LEU A 178 -8.64 5.88 -9.53
N PHE A 179 -8.52 6.66 -8.46
CA PHE A 179 -9.48 7.71 -8.09
C PHE A 179 -8.83 9.07 -8.22
N HIS A 180 -9.53 10.05 -8.81
CA HIS A 180 -9.01 11.41 -8.88
C HIS A 180 -10.12 12.45 -8.84
N GLY A 181 -9.96 13.48 -8.00
CA GLY A 181 -10.86 14.60 -7.92
C GLY A 181 -10.68 15.56 -9.11
N GLU A 182 -11.76 15.91 -9.80
CA GLU A 182 -11.67 16.83 -10.94
C GLU A 182 -11.32 18.27 -10.55
N ARG A 183 -11.43 18.59 -9.26
CA ARG A 183 -11.06 19.90 -8.69
C ARG A 183 -9.85 19.81 -7.78
N ASP A 184 -8.97 18.82 -8.04
CA ASP A 184 -7.72 18.68 -7.31
C ASP A 184 -6.85 19.94 -7.53
N GLU A 185 -6.60 20.64 -6.46
CA GLU A 185 -5.85 21.91 -6.44
C GLU A 185 -4.34 21.72 -6.29
N ILE A 186 -3.89 20.48 -6.06
CA ILE A 186 -2.47 20.13 -5.86
C ILE A 186 -1.92 19.40 -7.08
N LEU A 187 -2.64 18.38 -7.55
CA LEU A 187 -2.27 17.56 -8.71
C LEU A 187 -3.44 17.54 -9.71
N PRO A 188 -3.23 17.97 -10.96
CA PRO A 188 -4.31 17.91 -11.95
C PRO A 188 -4.64 16.45 -12.29
N ILE A 189 -5.91 16.15 -12.60
CA ILE A 189 -6.40 14.81 -12.96
C ILE A 189 -5.59 14.17 -14.09
N GLN A 190 -4.96 14.98 -14.96
CA GLN A 190 -4.07 14.53 -16.03
C GLN A 190 -2.88 13.71 -15.49
N ALA A 191 -2.52 13.88 -14.21
CA ALA A 191 -1.50 13.04 -13.60
C ALA A 191 -1.95 11.57 -13.54
N SER A 192 -3.17 11.29 -13.07
CA SER A 192 -3.73 9.93 -13.07
C SER A 192 -4.02 9.41 -14.48
N GLU A 193 -4.49 10.27 -15.40
CA GLU A 193 -4.68 9.90 -16.81
C GLU A 193 -3.38 9.43 -17.47
N MET A 194 -2.28 10.14 -17.19
CA MET A 194 -0.95 9.77 -17.67
C MET A 194 -0.51 8.42 -17.10
N VAL A 195 -0.70 8.19 -15.80
CA VAL A 195 -0.35 6.91 -15.16
C VAL A 195 -1.17 5.76 -15.76
N GLN A 196 -2.48 5.94 -15.95
CA GLN A 196 -3.36 4.97 -16.59
C GLN A 196 -2.90 4.65 -18.02
N MET A 197 -2.54 5.67 -18.79
CA MET A 197 -2.05 5.51 -20.16
C MET A 197 -0.73 4.72 -20.21
N ILE A 198 0.23 5.05 -19.32
CA ILE A 198 1.52 4.33 -19.24
C ILE A 198 1.29 2.87 -18.79
N ALA A 199 0.38 2.62 -17.86
CA ALA A 199 0.02 1.28 -17.42
C ALA A 199 -0.64 0.43 -18.53
N GLY A 200 -1.11 1.04 -19.59
CA GLY A 200 -1.80 0.36 -20.69
C GLY A 200 -3.16 -0.21 -20.31
N GLY A 201 -3.79 0.30 -19.23
CA GLY A 201 -5.08 -0.17 -18.72
C GLY A 201 -5.38 0.32 -17.31
N GLY A 202 -6.39 -0.28 -16.70
CA GLY A 202 -6.93 0.15 -15.40
C GLY A 202 -8.17 1.02 -15.55
N GLU A 203 -8.88 1.23 -14.46
CA GLU A 203 -10.06 2.07 -14.41
C GLU A 203 -9.76 3.38 -13.69
N LEU A 204 -10.04 4.52 -14.31
CA LEU A 204 -9.97 5.83 -13.68
C LEU A 204 -11.39 6.31 -13.30
N VAL A 205 -11.67 6.32 -12.01
CA VAL A 205 -12.89 6.90 -11.44
C VAL A 205 -12.66 8.39 -11.23
N ARG A 206 -13.34 9.21 -12.04
CA ARG A 206 -13.33 10.67 -11.92
C ARG A 206 -14.35 11.08 -10.88
N LEU A 207 -13.95 11.94 -9.94
CA LEU A 207 -14.79 12.40 -8.84
C LEU A 207 -15.15 13.89 -9.01
N PRO A 208 -16.30 14.19 -9.63
CA PRO A 208 -16.71 15.57 -9.88
C PRO A 208 -16.85 16.36 -8.58
N GLY A 209 -16.21 17.53 -8.50
CA GLY A 209 -16.31 18.41 -7.34
C GLY A 209 -15.37 18.08 -6.18
N ASP A 210 -14.65 16.96 -6.24
CA ASP A 210 -13.64 16.61 -5.25
C ASP A 210 -12.28 17.25 -5.56
N GLY A 211 -11.53 17.56 -4.50
CA GLY A 211 -10.16 18.01 -4.51
C GLY A 211 -9.18 16.89 -4.18
N HIS A 212 -7.97 17.27 -3.75
CA HIS A 212 -6.86 16.34 -3.51
C HIS A 212 -7.14 15.28 -2.43
N LEU A 213 -7.91 15.62 -1.40
CA LEU A 213 -8.22 14.71 -0.30
C LEU A 213 -9.43 13.80 -0.56
N LEU A 214 -10.16 13.97 -1.66
CA LEU A 214 -11.30 13.15 -2.05
C LEU A 214 -12.39 13.04 -0.95
N ALA A 215 -12.65 14.14 -0.24
CA ALA A 215 -13.45 14.14 0.98
C ALA A 215 -14.98 14.20 0.74
N LYS A 216 -15.43 14.35 -0.51
CA LYS A 216 -16.86 14.53 -0.83
C LYS A 216 -17.51 13.32 -1.48
N SER A 217 -16.70 12.39 -2.00
CA SER A 217 -17.17 11.23 -2.78
C SER A 217 -16.95 9.93 -2.03
N ASP A 218 -17.05 9.95 -0.71
CA ASP A 218 -16.76 8.80 0.14
C ASP A 218 -17.57 7.56 -0.24
N ASP A 219 -18.89 7.72 -0.45
CA ASP A 219 -19.78 6.60 -0.83
C ASP A 219 -19.36 5.97 -2.17
N VAL A 220 -19.03 6.80 -3.16
CA VAL A 220 -18.58 6.32 -4.48
C VAL A 220 -17.26 5.57 -4.37
N ILE A 221 -16.30 6.12 -3.59
CA ILE A 221 -15.01 5.48 -3.37
C ILE A 221 -15.20 4.14 -2.67
N TRP A 222 -16.04 4.10 -1.64
CA TRP A 222 -16.30 2.89 -0.87
C TRP A 222 -16.93 1.79 -1.73
N GLU A 223 -17.99 2.10 -2.48
CA GLU A 223 -18.66 1.16 -3.39
C GLU A 223 -17.71 0.58 -4.43
N ARG A 224 -16.93 1.45 -5.09
CA ARG A 224 -15.95 1.01 -6.10
C ARG A 224 -14.80 0.19 -5.52
N LEU A 225 -14.34 0.52 -4.30
CA LEU A 225 -13.34 -0.29 -3.60
C LEU A 225 -13.89 -1.67 -3.23
N GLU A 226 -15.14 -1.77 -2.75
CA GLU A 226 -15.75 -3.05 -2.43
C GLU A 226 -15.82 -3.96 -3.67
N GLU A 227 -16.30 -3.43 -4.80
CA GLU A 227 -16.38 -4.18 -6.06
C GLU A 227 -15.00 -4.62 -6.56
N PHE A 228 -13.99 -3.78 -6.42
CA PHE A 228 -12.62 -4.06 -6.87
C PHE A 228 -11.89 -5.04 -5.94
N LEU A 229 -12.01 -4.87 -4.63
CA LEU A 229 -11.23 -5.62 -3.65
C LEU A 229 -11.78 -7.03 -3.41
N ALA A 230 -13.11 -7.19 -3.31
CA ALA A 230 -13.71 -8.46 -2.92
C ALA A 230 -13.21 -9.65 -3.76
N PRO A 231 -13.17 -9.60 -5.10
CA PRO A 231 -12.67 -10.73 -5.90
C PRO A 231 -11.15 -10.95 -5.81
N LEU A 232 -10.39 -9.98 -5.29
CA LEU A 232 -8.93 -10.04 -5.20
C LEU A 232 -8.43 -10.55 -3.86
N VAL A 233 -9.20 -10.34 -2.78
CA VAL A 233 -8.74 -10.63 -1.42
C VAL A 233 -9.58 -11.67 -0.68
N LEU A 234 -10.82 -11.94 -1.12
CA LEU A 234 -11.69 -12.95 -0.50
C LEU A 234 -11.60 -14.28 -1.25
N ASP A 235 -11.77 -15.36 -0.52
CA ASP A 235 -11.97 -16.69 -1.11
C ASP A 235 -13.35 -16.77 -1.76
N THR A 236 -13.39 -16.80 -3.08
CA THR A 236 -14.62 -16.90 -3.87
C THR A 236 -15.20 -18.32 -3.89
N ALA A 237 -14.45 -19.32 -3.41
CA ALA A 237 -14.91 -20.71 -3.39
C ALA A 237 -15.79 -21.05 -2.18
N ALA A 238 -15.79 -20.20 -1.13
CA ALA A 238 -16.56 -20.45 0.10
C ALA A 238 -18.03 -20.04 0.05
N GLY A 239 -18.52 -19.51 -1.08
CA GLY A 239 -19.88 -18.97 -1.28
C GLY A 239 -20.72 -19.67 -2.36
N ALA A 240 -20.29 -20.83 -2.86
CA ALA A 240 -21.02 -21.59 -3.87
C ALA A 240 -21.68 -22.86 -3.30
#